data_fe8d1b7c884bb090479128a4e6e74a39
#
_entry.id   fe8d1b7c884bb090479128a4e6e74a39
#
_cell.length_a   1.000
_cell.length_b   1.000
_cell.length_c   1.000
_cell.angle_alpha   90.00
_cell.angle_beta   90.00
_cell.angle_gamma   90.00
#
_symmetry.space_group_name_H-M   'P 1'
#
loop_
_entity.id
_entity.type
_entity.pdbx_description
1 polymer ?
#
loop_
_entity_poly.entity_id
_entity_poly.type
_entity_poly.pdbx_seq_one_letter_code
_entity_poly.pdbx_strand_id
1 'polypeptide(L)'
;MGNIYLDHCVDPWFWFYHSFCSFRERYQADLEKIPKGEIMNYQNYIKNEWKDAKSGNTFDVENPFTEQVIAQVPASGDADVNNAVDAARGAFEAWRKLTAGERRDYMRSMAVKSRDHADELAKTISSEMGKPFNEALNEIEDIAEYLEYYSELARDQVGRIVAPVDKNSMSLVRYEPYGVVGCIIPWNYPLSLMGWKLAPALATGNTIVMKPSEVTSLSILHWIEVAGGDMPPGVMNVITGYGQEAGEALVKHPDVPIITFTGSVRTGKRIARLASDNLKKVSLELGGKDPVIVCDDADVEVAAKGTSWGGFVNAGQVCTSIERVYVYDDIANRFTEALVEETKKVKLGDPMNNDTDVGPMSSKIQLTNTINKVDLAKKEGARVLIGGKRSDKYEKGYFYEPTVFDQVTPGMEIVTEESFSPVIPVQSIRSMDEAIQMANSTKYGLGCTIFTRDIERALTAADNIKAGTFCINNPLMENIAAPFGGMKQSGIGREHGIEALEEFREAKHIYIDYDHKNKNWWFGNKGD
;
A
#
# COMPACT_ATOMS: atom_id res chain seq x y z
N MET A 1 56.94 6.97 -0.42
CA MET A 1 55.63 7.68 -0.53
C MET A 1 54.71 6.74 -1.25
N GLY A 2 53.97 5.97 -0.49
CA GLY A 2 53.13 4.89 -1.00
C GLY A 2 51.67 5.32 -1.07
N ASN A 3 51.08 5.10 -2.21
CA ASN A 3 49.64 5.22 -2.47
C ASN A 3 48.89 4.15 -1.70
N ILE A 4 48.00 4.58 -0.81
CA ILE A 4 46.95 3.72 -0.24
C ILE A 4 45.65 4.12 -0.91
N TYR A 5 45.20 3.33 -1.88
CA TYR A 5 43.82 3.34 -2.37
C TYR A 5 43.00 2.45 -1.42
N LEU A 6 42.06 3.04 -0.73
CA LEU A 6 41.04 2.33 0.03
C LEU A 6 39.85 2.06 -0.91
N ASP A 7 39.82 0.84 -1.46
CA ASP A 7 38.61 0.22 -1.98
C ASP A 7 37.77 -0.26 -0.80
N HIS A 8 36.73 0.47 -0.45
CA HIS A 8 35.61 -0.03 0.34
C HIS A 8 34.31 0.59 -0.18
N CYS A 9 33.82 0.05 -1.30
CA CYS A 9 32.39 0.02 -1.56
C CYS A 9 31.79 -1.02 -0.63
N VAL A 10 31.39 -0.62 0.57
CA VAL A 10 30.58 -1.46 1.46
C VAL A 10 29.14 -1.30 0.98
N ASP A 11 28.59 -2.36 0.42
CA ASP A 11 27.18 -2.50 0.09
C ASP A 11 26.35 -2.16 1.34
N PRO A 12 25.46 -1.18 1.32
CA PRO A 12 24.63 -0.81 2.48
C PRO A 12 23.82 -1.99 3.03
N TRP A 13 23.55 -3.00 2.21
CA TRP A 13 22.80 -4.21 2.58
C TRP A 13 23.66 -5.24 3.34
N PHE A 14 24.98 -5.12 3.35
CA PHE A 14 25.88 -6.09 4.02
C PHE A 14 25.86 -6.00 5.54
N TRP A 15 25.57 -4.82 6.11
CA TRP A 15 25.42 -4.62 7.55
C TRP A 15 24.10 -5.16 8.09
N PHE A 16 23.04 -5.17 7.29
CA PHE A 16 21.76 -5.75 7.65
C PHE A 16 21.83 -7.27 7.84
N TYR A 17 22.58 -7.97 7.00
CA TYR A 17 22.67 -9.43 7.05
C TYR A 17 23.47 -10.00 8.24
N HIS A 18 24.42 -9.27 8.79
CA HIS A 18 25.31 -9.80 9.85
C HIS A 18 24.80 -9.55 11.27
N SER A 19 23.95 -8.56 11.51
CA SER A 19 23.28 -8.37 12.81
C SER A 19 22.14 -9.38 13.04
N PHE A 20 21.55 -9.90 11.98
CA PHE A 20 20.45 -10.87 12.05
C PHE A 20 20.87 -12.29 12.43
N CYS A 21 22.10 -12.70 12.15
CA CYS A 21 22.55 -14.07 12.43
C CYS A 21 22.74 -14.38 13.92
N SER A 22 23.06 -13.43 14.77
CA SER A 22 23.31 -13.66 16.21
C SER A 22 22.04 -13.67 17.07
N PHE A 23 20.91 -13.16 16.57
CA PHE A 23 19.61 -13.20 17.24
C PHE A 23 18.85 -14.52 17.01
N ARG A 24 19.23 -15.24 15.97
CA ARG A 24 18.52 -16.42 15.42
C ARG A 24 18.48 -17.64 16.34
N GLU A 25 19.44 -17.80 17.23
CA GLU A 25 19.57 -19.02 18.06
C GLU A 25 18.74 -19.01 19.34
N ARG A 26 18.21 -17.86 19.79
CA ARG A 26 17.45 -17.77 21.05
C ARG A 26 15.96 -18.02 20.93
N TYR A 27 15.36 -17.94 19.74
CA TYR A 27 13.91 -17.94 19.56
C TYR A 27 13.28 -19.21 18.99
N GLN A 28 14.06 -20.23 18.63
CA GLN A 28 13.47 -21.53 18.23
C GLN A 28 12.71 -22.25 19.35
N ALA A 29 12.93 -21.88 20.60
CA ALA A 29 12.33 -22.53 21.78
C ALA A 29 10.91 -22.05 22.14
N ASP A 30 10.44 -20.91 21.62
CA ASP A 30 9.11 -20.35 21.96
C ASP A 30 8.02 -20.64 20.92
N LEU A 31 8.34 -21.19 19.75
CA LEU A 31 7.39 -21.61 18.72
C LEU A 31 6.49 -22.81 19.13
N GLU A 32 6.84 -23.51 20.21
CA GLU A 32 6.04 -24.64 20.73
C GLU A 32 4.86 -24.25 21.62
N LYS A 33 4.68 -22.95 21.88
CA LYS A 33 3.65 -22.47 22.86
C LYS A 33 2.32 -22.07 22.25
N ILE A 34 2.15 -22.08 20.92
CA ILE A 34 0.79 -21.92 20.34
C ILE A 34 0.10 -23.28 20.45
N PRO A 35 -0.96 -23.40 21.26
CA PRO A 35 -1.68 -24.67 21.36
C PRO A 35 -2.24 -25.05 20.00
N LYS A 36 -1.82 -26.19 19.47
CA LYS A 36 -2.38 -26.72 18.22
C LYS A 36 -3.87 -26.97 18.45
N GLY A 37 -4.72 -26.14 17.82
CA GLY A 37 -6.15 -26.35 17.74
C GLY A 37 -7.08 -25.40 18.49
N GLU A 38 -6.57 -24.36 19.17
CA GLU A 38 -7.44 -23.29 19.71
C GLU A 38 -7.62 -22.17 18.68
N ILE A 39 -8.88 -21.89 18.33
CA ILE A 39 -9.24 -20.72 17.50
C ILE A 39 -9.16 -19.48 18.38
N MET A 40 -8.31 -18.52 18.01
CA MET A 40 -8.18 -17.25 18.74
C MET A 40 -9.40 -16.37 18.47
N ASN A 41 -9.95 -15.76 19.50
CA ASN A 41 -11.02 -14.77 19.40
C ASN A 41 -10.44 -13.37 19.58
N TYR A 42 -10.54 -12.57 18.53
CA TYR A 42 -10.14 -11.18 18.56
C TYR A 42 -11.34 -10.26 18.80
N GLN A 43 -11.07 -9.01 19.13
CA GLN A 43 -12.08 -7.98 19.39
C GLN A 43 -11.76 -6.70 18.62
N ASN A 44 -12.74 -5.82 18.45
CA ASN A 44 -12.52 -4.45 17.99
C ASN A 44 -11.74 -3.67 19.04
N TYR A 45 -10.90 -2.74 18.61
CA TYR A 45 -10.19 -1.82 19.49
C TYR A 45 -10.80 -0.43 19.41
N ILE A 46 -11.53 -0.02 20.45
CA ILE A 46 -12.24 1.26 20.50
C ILE A 46 -11.94 1.96 21.82
N LYS A 47 -11.36 3.15 21.75
CA LYS A 47 -11.01 3.98 22.93
C LYS A 47 -10.11 3.24 23.92
N ASN A 48 -9.08 2.54 23.40
CA ASN A 48 -8.15 1.71 24.16
C ASN A 48 -8.79 0.54 24.92
N GLU A 49 -9.96 0.11 24.50
CA GLU A 49 -10.66 -1.05 25.05
C GLU A 49 -10.97 -2.06 23.94
N TRP A 50 -10.77 -3.34 24.26
CA TRP A 50 -11.15 -4.44 23.39
C TRP A 50 -12.65 -4.75 23.56
N LYS A 51 -13.39 -4.83 22.45
CA LYS A 51 -14.86 -4.95 22.44
C LYS A 51 -15.36 -5.88 21.35
N ASP A 52 -16.31 -6.74 21.72
CA ASP A 52 -17.04 -7.53 20.73
C ASP A 52 -17.92 -6.63 19.83
N ALA A 53 -18.30 -7.13 18.65
CA ALA A 53 -19.32 -6.48 17.87
C ALA A 53 -20.66 -6.40 18.64
N LYS A 54 -21.38 -5.32 18.48
CA LYS A 54 -22.71 -5.14 19.12
C LYS A 54 -23.71 -6.22 18.75
N SER A 55 -23.58 -6.80 17.57
CA SER A 55 -24.40 -7.93 17.11
C SER A 55 -24.03 -9.25 17.77
N GLY A 56 -22.83 -9.37 18.34
CA GLY A 56 -22.21 -10.63 18.76
C GLY A 56 -21.76 -11.53 17.59
N ASN A 57 -21.91 -11.09 16.35
CA ASN A 57 -21.50 -11.86 15.18
C ASN A 57 -19.98 -11.77 14.95
N THR A 58 -19.42 -12.88 14.45
CA THR A 58 -18.01 -12.99 14.06
C THR A 58 -17.89 -13.54 12.64
N PHE A 59 -16.71 -13.47 12.06
CA PHE A 59 -16.33 -14.18 10.85
C PHE A 59 -14.95 -14.82 11.03
N ASP A 60 -14.70 -15.86 10.24
CA ASP A 60 -13.47 -16.62 10.30
C ASP A 60 -12.36 -15.97 9.48
N VAL A 61 -11.13 -16.00 10.02
CA VAL A 61 -9.89 -15.71 9.29
C VAL A 61 -9.20 -17.05 9.03
N GLU A 62 -8.86 -17.29 7.76
CA GLU A 62 -8.30 -18.55 7.29
C GLU A 62 -6.82 -18.39 6.92
N ASN A 63 -6.01 -19.40 7.24
CA ASN A 63 -4.65 -19.49 6.75
C ASN A 63 -4.63 -20.05 5.33
N PRO A 64 -4.19 -19.30 4.31
CA PRO A 64 -4.27 -19.71 2.92
C PRO A 64 -3.30 -20.85 2.53
N PHE A 65 -2.30 -21.14 3.38
CA PHE A 65 -1.40 -22.26 3.20
C PHE A 65 -2.03 -23.58 3.66
N THR A 66 -2.72 -23.57 4.81
CA THR A 66 -3.30 -24.79 5.41
C THR A 66 -4.78 -24.97 5.12
N GLU A 67 -5.47 -23.93 4.64
CA GLU A 67 -6.93 -23.85 4.49
C GLU A 67 -7.68 -24.08 5.83
N GLN A 68 -7.05 -23.70 6.94
CA GLN A 68 -7.61 -23.83 8.29
C GLN A 68 -8.01 -22.47 8.84
N VAL A 69 -9.13 -22.42 9.56
CA VAL A 69 -9.50 -21.25 10.36
C VAL A 69 -8.52 -21.10 11.50
N ILE A 70 -7.91 -19.92 11.61
CA ILE A 70 -6.91 -19.60 12.64
C ILE A 70 -7.43 -18.64 13.70
N ALA A 71 -8.45 -17.85 13.36
CA ALA A 71 -9.08 -16.92 14.30
C ALA A 71 -10.52 -16.61 13.91
N GLN A 72 -11.26 -16.05 14.88
CA GLN A 72 -12.54 -15.37 14.67
C GLN A 72 -12.42 -13.91 15.07
N VAL A 73 -12.99 -13.02 14.26
CA VAL A 73 -12.96 -11.57 14.47
C VAL A 73 -14.39 -11.00 14.38
N PRO A 74 -14.68 -9.86 15.05
CA PRO A 74 -16.01 -9.27 15.03
C PRO A 74 -16.52 -8.94 13.63
N ALA A 75 -17.77 -9.25 13.34
CA ALA A 75 -18.50 -8.75 12.18
C ALA A 75 -19.25 -7.48 12.58
N SER A 76 -18.54 -6.34 12.55
CA SER A 76 -19.07 -5.04 12.96
C SER A 76 -20.05 -4.47 11.95
N GLY A 77 -21.02 -3.70 12.46
CA GLY A 77 -22.01 -2.96 11.69
C GLY A 77 -22.06 -1.48 12.10
N ASP A 78 -23.14 -0.80 11.71
CA ASP A 78 -23.34 0.65 11.95
C ASP A 78 -23.13 1.06 13.41
N ALA A 79 -23.59 0.27 14.38
CA ALA A 79 -23.49 0.60 15.79
C ALA A 79 -22.02 0.61 16.29
N ASP A 80 -21.18 -0.30 15.77
CA ASP A 80 -19.77 -0.38 16.12
C ASP A 80 -18.98 0.77 15.47
N VAL A 81 -19.31 1.08 14.20
CA VAL A 81 -18.77 2.24 13.49
C VAL A 81 -19.09 3.53 14.23
N ASN A 82 -20.35 3.75 14.63
CA ASN A 82 -20.75 4.92 15.39
C ASN A 82 -19.96 5.05 16.71
N ASN A 83 -19.79 3.95 17.45
CA ASN A 83 -18.98 3.95 18.69
C ASN A 83 -17.52 4.33 18.44
N ALA A 84 -16.91 3.81 17.38
CA ALA A 84 -15.52 4.11 17.02
C ALA A 84 -15.35 5.57 16.57
N VAL A 85 -16.28 6.08 15.77
CA VAL A 85 -16.28 7.48 15.32
C VAL A 85 -16.53 8.44 16.48
N ASP A 86 -17.45 8.13 17.38
CA ASP A 86 -17.69 8.93 18.60
C ASP A 86 -16.44 8.96 19.50
N ALA A 87 -15.73 7.85 19.65
CA ALA A 87 -14.47 7.80 20.39
C ALA A 87 -13.40 8.68 19.72
N ALA A 88 -13.25 8.57 18.39
CA ALA A 88 -12.30 9.36 17.61
C ALA A 88 -12.62 10.87 17.69
N ARG A 89 -13.88 11.25 17.53
CA ARG A 89 -14.34 12.64 17.64
C ARG A 89 -14.09 13.20 19.04
N GLY A 90 -14.35 12.39 20.08
CA GLY A 90 -14.12 12.79 21.47
C GLY A 90 -12.62 13.04 21.79
N ALA A 91 -11.71 12.34 21.15
CA ALA A 91 -10.27 12.50 21.34
C ALA A 91 -9.65 13.64 20.49
N PHE A 92 -10.31 14.05 19.42
CA PHE A 92 -9.75 14.95 18.42
C PHE A 92 -9.25 16.28 18.99
N GLU A 93 -10.06 16.96 19.81
CA GLU A 93 -9.71 18.28 20.35
C GLU A 93 -8.47 18.25 21.25
N ALA A 94 -8.25 17.17 22.00
CA ALA A 94 -7.04 17.01 22.80
C ALA A 94 -5.83 16.69 21.92
N TRP A 95 -5.99 15.77 20.96
CA TRP A 95 -4.91 15.33 20.09
C TRP A 95 -4.40 16.43 19.16
N ARG A 96 -5.29 17.18 18.50
CA ARG A 96 -4.87 18.27 17.59
C ARG A 96 -4.17 19.44 18.27
N LYS A 97 -4.38 19.62 19.60
CA LYS A 97 -3.72 20.66 20.40
C LYS A 97 -2.31 20.29 20.83
N LEU A 98 -1.94 19.03 20.77
CA LEU A 98 -0.55 18.63 20.99
C LEU A 98 0.36 19.27 19.94
N THR A 99 1.55 19.67 20.37
CA THR A 99 2.58 20.12 19.46
C THR A 99 3.02 18.97 18.54
N ALA A 100 3.60 19.29 17.41
CA ALA A 100 4.15 18.27 16.51
C ALA A 100 5.23 17.42 17.24
N GLY A 101 5.99 18.01 18.19
CA GLY A 101 6.96 17.29 19.00
C GLY A 101 6.32 16.24 19.93
N GLU A 102 5.22 16.58 20.59
CA GLU A 102 4.49 15.64 21.45
C GLU A 102 3.88 14.50 20.64
N ARG A 103 3.28 14.77 19.47
CA ARG A 103 2.77 13.72 18.58
C ARG A 103 3.89 12.82 18.05
N ARG A 104 5.06 13.40 17.68
CA ARG A 104 6.25 12.66 17.29
C ARG A 104 6.64 11.61 18.34
N ASP A 105 6.65 11.98 19.62
CA ASP A 105 7.12 11.09 20.68
C ASP A 105 6.23 9.83 20.77
N TYR A 106 4.91 9.96 20.60
CA TYR A 106 3.99 8.81 20.47
C TYR A 106 4.32 7.97 19.23
N MET A 107 4.48 8.61 18.07
CA MET A 107 4.73 7.90 16.80
C MET A 107 6.07 7.16 16.81
N ARG A 108 7.11 7.74 17.41
CA ARG A 108 8.41 7.08 17.57
C ARG A 108 8.34 5.90 18.53
N SER A 109 7.56 6.00 19.62
CA SER A 109 7.31 4.85 20.50
C SER A 109 6.69 3.69 19.73
N MET A 110 5.69 3.94 18.87
CA MET A 110 5.09 2.91 18.03
C MET A 110 6.11 2.30 17.05
N ALA A 111 6.97 3.12 16.42
CA ALA A 111 8.01 2.63 15.50
C ALA A 111 9.01 1.69 16.20
N VAL A 112 9.49 2.07 17.38
CA VAL A 112 10.39 1.21 18.18
C VAL A 112 9.71 -0.10 18.54
N LYS A 113 8.48 -0.05 19.06
CA LYS A 113 7.73 -1.26 19.43
C LYS A 113 7.43 -2.15 18.23
N SER A 114 7.17 -1.57 17.04
CA SER A 114 7.00 -2.37 15.83
C SER A 114 8.24 -3.21 15.54
N ARG A 115 9.43 -2.62 15.61
CA ARG A 115 10.69 -3.34 15.41
C ARG A 115 10.98 -4.37 16.52
N ASP A 116 10.68 -4.03 17.78
CA ASP A 116 10.87 -4.95 18.92
C ASP A 116 10.02 -6.22 18.79
N HIS A 117 8.86 -6.13 18.10
CA HIS A 117 7.90 -7.22 17.89
C HIS A 117 7.87 -7.73 16.43
N ALA A 118 8.91 -7.44 15.62
CA ALA A 118 8.91 -7.68 14.19
C ALA A 118 8.64 -9.14 13.81
N ASP A 119 9.29 -10.09 14.48
CA ASP A 119 9.15 -11.52 14.17
C ASP A 119 7.72 -12.04 14.39
N GLU A 120 7.07 -11.65 15.49
CA GLU A 120 5.71 -12.12 15.78
C GLU A 120 4.66 -11.47 14.87
N LEU A 121 4.83 -10.18 14.56
CA LEU A 121 3.97 -9.49 13.60
C LEU A 121 4.12 -10.08 12.19
N ALA A 122 5.33 -10.34 11.72
CA ALA A 122 5.59 -10.97 10.44
C ALA A 122 4.97 -12.38 10.35
N LYS A 123 5.05 -13.18 11.42
CA LYS A 123 4.37 -14.48 11.49
C LYS A 123 2.85 -14.35 11.37
N THR A 124 2.26 -13.34 11.98
CA THR A 124 0.83 -13.09 11.86
C THR A 124 0.44 -12.75 10.42
N ILE A 125 1.18 -11.84 9.76
CA ILE A 125 0.97 -11.51 8.34
C ILE A 125 1.07 -12.76 7.47
N SER A 126 2.17 -13.52 7.59
CA SER A 126 2.38 -14.74 6.80
C SER A 126 1.29 -15.78 7.03
N SER A 127 0.78 -15.88 8.26
CA SER A 127 -0.25 -16.86 8.61
C SER A 127 -1.63 -16.51 8.04
N GLU A 128 -2.03 -15.23 8.02
CA GLU A 128 -3.36 -14.83 7.54
C GLU A 128 -3.38 -14.52 6.04
N MET A 129 -2.24 -14.14 5.43
CA MET A 129 -2.18 -13.67 4.06
C MET A 129 -1.42 -14.61 3.12
N GLY A 130 -0.49 -15.39 3.66
CA GLY A 130 0.30 -16.35 2.87
C GLY A 130 1.58 -15.79 2.24
N LYS A 131 1.93 -14.54 2.49
CA LYS A 131 3.17 -13.91 2.03
C LYS A 131 4.39 -14.53 2.72
N PRO A 132 5.54 -14.71 2.02
CA PRO A 132 6.77 -15.21 2.64
C PRO A 132 7.19 -14.37 3.85
N PHE A 133 7.70 -15.02 4.88
CA PHE A 133 8.07 -14.40 6.15
C PHE A 133 9.06 -13.23 5.99
N ASN A 134 10.04 -13.38 5.08
CA ASN A 134 11.00 -12.30 4.81
C ASN A 134 10.34 -11.08 4.16
N GLU A 135 9.31 -11.25 3.32
CA GLU A 135 8.52 -10.14 2.78
C GLU A 135 7.64 -9.50 3.87
N ALA A 136 7.10 -10.31 4.78
CA ALA A 136 6.33 -9.80 5.92
C ALA A 136 7.19 -8.99 6.89
N LEU A 137 8.45 -9.36 7.11
CA LEU A 137 9.39 -8.56 7.91
C LEU A 137 9.64 -7.16 7.32
N ASN A 138 9.67 -7.03 5.99
CA ASN A 138 9.83 -5.73 5.35
C ASN A 138 8.66 -4.80 5.68
N GLU A 139 7.41 -5.30 5.76
CA GLU A 139 6.26 -4.49 6.15
C GLU A 139 6.39 -3.89 7.56
N ILE A 140 7.08 -4.59 8.46
CA ILE A 140 7.28 -4.08 9.83
C ILE A 140 8.29 -2.94 9.83
N GLU A 141 9.36 -3.06 9.04
CA GLU A 141 10.31 -1.95 8.87
C GLU A 141 9.65 -0.76 8.16
N ASP A 142 8.86 -1.01 7.12
CA ASP A 142 8.11 0.02 6.39
C ASP A 142 7.23 0.86 7.34
N ILE A 143 6.37 0.22 8.15
CA ILE A 143 5.49 0.98 9.06
C ILE A 143 6.28 1.78 10.09
N ALA A 144 7.40 1.25 10.58
CA ALA A 144 8.26 1.95 11.52
C ALA A 144 8.91 3.18 10.86
N GLU A 145 9.40 3.04 9.63
CA GLU A 145 9.97 4.14 8.84
C GLU A 145 8.92 5.22 8.54
N TYR A 146 7.69 4.85 8.16
CA TYR A 146 6.61 5.82 7.91
C TYR A 146 6.27 6.62 9.17
N LEU A 147 6.18 5.98 10.31
CA LEU A 147 5.93 6.65 11.59
C LEU A 147 7.05 7.65 11.93
N GLU A 148 8.30 7.27 11.75
CA GLU A 148 9.45 8.14 11.98
C GLU A 148 9.48 9.32 10.99
N TYR A 149 9.38 9.05 9.69
CA TYR A 149 9.44 10.06 8.65
C TYR A 149 8.36 11.14 8.80
N TYR A 150 7.09 10.75 8.91
CA TYR A 150 6.00 11.73 9.01
C TYR A 150 5.98 12.47 10.33
N SER A 151 6.45 11.86 11.42
CA SER A 151 6.58 12.53 12.71
C SER A 151 7.55 13.72 12.66
N GLU A 152 8.62 13.61 11.89
CA GLU A 152 9.57 14.72 11.69
C GLU A 152 9.10 15.70 10.61
N LEU A 153 8.59 15.21 9.48
CA LEU A 153 8.12 16.06 8.38
C LEU A 153 7.02 17.03 8.81
N ALA A 154 6.09 16.61 9.68
CA ALA A 154 5.01 17.45 10.18
C ALA A 154 5.48 18.65 11.03
N ARG A 155 6.73 18.65 11.51
CA ARG A 155 7.30 19.76 12.30
C ARG A 155 7.62 20.97 11.46
N ASP A 156 7.95 20.79 10.20
CA ASP A 156 8.41 21.86 9.31
C ASP A 156 7.28 22.42 8.41
N GLN A 157 6.22 21.68 8.21
CA GLN A 157 5.17 21.98 7.24
C GLN A 157 3.90 22.54 7.90
N VAL A 158 4.02 23.66 8.61
CA VAL A 158 2.92 24.24 9.39
C VAL A 158 2.10 25.31 8.66
N GLY A 159 2.62 25.87 7.56
CA GLY A 159 1.94 26.93 6.79
C GLY A 159 2.93 27.86 6.10
N ARG A 160 2.41 29.00 5.61
CA ARG A 160 3.21 30.01 4.92
C ARG A 160 2.68 31.42 5.14
N ILE A 161 3.56 32.41 5.03
CA ILE A 161 3.23 33.82 4.93
C ILE A 161 3.23 34.19 3.45
N VAL A 162 2.18 34.82 2.96
CA VAL A 162 2.06 35.29 1.57
C VAL A 162 2.18 36.81 1.51
N ALA A 163 2.50 37.36 0.33
CA ALA A 163 2.62 38.79 0.15
C ALA A 163 1.34 39.52 0.61
N PRO A 164 1.48 40.61 1.37
CA PRO A 164 0.34 41.38 1.87
C PRO A 164 -0.43 42.04 0.72
N VAL A 165 -1.74 42.23 0.92
CA VAL A 165 -2.61 42.95 -0.02
C VAL A 165 -2.29 44.43 -0.01
N ASP A 166 -1.95 44.97 1.16
CA ASP A 166 -1.51 46.36 1.36
C ASP A 166 -0.44 46.45 2.48
N LYS A 167 0.15 47.63 2.65
CA LYS A 167 1.25 47.88 3.60
C LYS A 167 0.85 47.70 5.08
N ASN A 168 -0.42 47.69 5.40
CA ASN A 168 -0.93 47.57 6.78
C ASN A 168 -1.57 46.20 7.03
N SER A 169 -1.32 45.21 6.20
CA SER A 169 -1.90 43.88 6.32
C SER A 169 -0.88 42.75 6.32
N MET A 170 -1.28 41.60 6.82
CA MET A 170 -0.56 40.33 6.73
C MET A 170 -1.53 39.23 6.32
N SER A 171 -1.07 38.35 5.49
CA SER A 171 -1.79 37.14 5.10
C SER A 171 -1.01 35.88 5.49
N LEU A 172 -1.65 35.02 6.25
CA LEU A 172 -1.11 33.73 6.68
C LEU A 172 -1.93 32.62 6.05
N VAL A 173 -1.29 31.56 5.60
CA VAL A 173 -1.93 30.28 5.30
C VAL A 173 -1.51 29.29 6.38
N ARG A 174 -2.48 28.75 7.10
CA ARG A 174 -2.27 27.71 8.10
C ARG A 174 -3.00 26.45 7.65
N TYR A 175 -2.40 25.29 7.95
CA TYR A 175 -3.05 23.99 7.72
C TYR A 175 -3.71 23.50 9.00
N GLU A 176 -4.91 22.97 8.88
CA GLU A 176 -5.68 22.38 9.98
C GLU A 176 -6.09 20.95 9.64
N PRO A 177 -6.07 20.00 10.62
CA PRO A 177 -6.53 18.62 10.40
C PRO A 177 -8.03 18.58 10.10
N TYR A 178 -8.45 17.63 9.29
CA TYR A 178 -9.87 17.40 8.96
C TYR A 178 -10.69 16.97 10.17
N GLY A 179 -10.14 16.18 11.09
CA GLY A 179 -10.85 15.61 12.22
C GLY A 179 -10.73 14.10 12.32
N VAL A 180 -11.81 13.38 12.09
CA VAL A 180 -11.81 11.91 12.07
C VAL A 180 -11.51 11.42 10.66
N VAL A 181 -10.49 10.60 10.50
CA VAL A 181 -10.11 9.94 9.25
C VAL A 181 -10.65 8.52 9.23
N GLY A 182 -11.42 8.17 8.23
CA GLY A 182 -11.80 6.79 7.94
C GLY A 182 -10.75 6.11 7.05
N CYS A 183 -10.01 5.13 7.59
CA CYS A 183 -8.99 4.39 6.89
C CYS A 183 -9.50 3.00 6.52
N ILE A 184 -9.61 2.68 5.24
CA ILE A 184 -10.01 1.35 4.76
C ILE A 184 -8.80 0.71 4.11
N ILE A 185 -8.30 -0.37 4.72
CA ILE A 185 -7.00 -0.96 4.47
C ILE A 185 -7.17 -2.27 3.70
N PRO A 186 -6.39 -2.51 2.62
CA PRO A 186 -6.45 -3.73 1.84
C PRO A 186 -5.72 -4.89 2.54
N TRP A 187 -5.70 -6.05 1.89
CA TRP A 187 -5.18 -7.28 2.45
C TRP A 187 -3.74 -7.63 2.00
N ASN A 188 -3.24 -7.04 0.91
CA ASN A 188 -1.99 -7.50 0.29
C ASN A 188 -0.70 -7.02 1.00
N TYR A 189 -0.75 -5.84 1.62
CA TYR A 189 0.31 -5.28 2.47
C TYR A 189 -0.36 -4.59 3.68
N PRO A 190 -0.90 -5.36 4.63
CA PRO A 190 -1.77 -4.80 5.68
C PRO A 190 -1.09 -3.75 6.54
N LEU A 191 0.15 -3.96 6.99
CA LEU A 191 0.85 -3.01 7.86
C LEU A 191 1.52 -1.87 7.09
N SER A 192 2.15 -2.12 5.95
CA SER A 192 2.71 -1.04 5.12
C SER A 192 1.62 -0.06 4.69
N LEU A 193 0.51 -0.57 4.11
CA LEU A 193 -0.59 0.28 3.62
C LEU A 193 -1.43 0.90 4.75
N MET A 194 -1.42 0.30 5.94
CA MET A 194 -1.89 0.98 7.15
C MET A 194 -0.98 2.17 7.48
N GLY A 195 0.32 1.96 7.46
CA GLY A 195 1.33 2.99 7.76
C GLY A 195 1.23 4.20 6.84
N TRP A 196 1.00 4.00 5.54
CA TRP A 196 0.82 5.06 4.54
C TRP A 196 -0.31 6.04 4.90
N LYS A 197 -1.34 5.56 5.58
CA LYS A 197 -2.53 6.32 5.98
C LYS A 197 -2.43 6.83 7.42
N LEU A 198 -2.02 5.94 8.31
CA LEU A 198 -1.93 6.18 9.74
C LEU A 198 -0.92 7.28 10.07
N ALA A 199 0.31 7.15 9.53
CA ALA A 199 1.41 8.03 9.92
C ALA A 199 1.17 9.50 9.55
N PRO A 200 0.83 9.87 8.29
CA PRO A 200 0.55 11.28 7.95
C PRO A 200 -0.72 11.80 8.63
N ALA A 201 -1.76 10.97 8.84
CA ALA A 201 -2.98 11.38 9.52
C ALA A 201 -2.72 11.73 10.99
N LEU A 202 -1.98 10.90 11.73
CA LEU A 202 -1.60 11.18 13.13
C LEU A 202 -0.67 12.39 13.23
N ALA A 203 0.33 12.47 12.36
CA ALA A 203 1.31 13.55 12.34
C ALA A 203 0.65 14.93 12.16
N THR A 204 -0.39 15.01 11.33
CA THR A 204 -1.16 16.24 11.08
C THR A 204 -2.18 16.56 12.17
N GLY A 205 -2.41 15.66 13.13
CA GLY A 205 -3.29 15.89 14.27
C GLY A 205 -4.71 15.37 14.10
N ASN A 206 -4.97 14.50 13.14
CA ASN A 206 -6.24 13.79 12.99
C ASN A 206 -6.35 12.60 13.95
N THR A 207 -7.57 12.19 14.24
CA THR A 207 -7.89 10.91 14.87
C THR A 207 -8.39 9.92 13.82
N ILE A 208 -8.35 8.62 14.10
CA ILE A 208 -8.47 7.60 13.07
C ILE A 208 -9.44 6.49 13.48
N VAL A 209 -10.28 6.08 12.52
CA VAL A 209 -11.02 4.82 12.55
C VAL A 209 -10.54 3.95 11.39
N MET A 210 -9.89 2.85 11.71
CA MET A 210 -9.33 1.89 10.75
C MET A 210 -10.28 0.71 10.56
N LYS A 211 -10.49 0.33 9.31
CA LYS A 211 -11.18 -0.90 8.93
C LYS A 211 -10.24 -1.75 8.06
N PRO A 212 -9.59 -2.77 8.62
CA PRO A 212 -8.81 -3.72 7.85
C PRO A 212 -9.69 -4.55 6.90
N SER A 213 -9.06 -5.15 5.88
CA SER A 213 -9.73 -6.17 5.07
C SER A 213 -10.16 -7.35 5.95
N GLU A 214 -11.25 -8.00 5.57
CA GLU A 214 -11.70 -9.25 6.18
C GLU A 214 -10.70 -10.41 6.03
N VAL A 215 -9.79 -10.32 5.07
CA VAL A 215 -8.73 -11.32 4.83
C VAL A 215 -7.57 -11.14 5.81
N THR A 216 -7.23 -9.90 6.17
CA THR A 216 -6.04 -9.57 6.97
C THR A 216 -6.40 -8.62 8.12
N SER A 217 -7.25 -9.09 9.01
CA SER A 217 -7.63 -8.34 10.20
C SER A 217 -6.65 -8.53 11.36
N LEU A 218 -5.99 -9.70 11.43
CA LEU A 218 -5.20 -10.10 12.60
C LEU A 218 -3.92 -9.29 12.75
N SER A 219 -3.18 -9.06 11.66
CA SER A 219 -1.94 -8.29 11.70
C SER A 219 -2.14 -6.87 12.23
N ILE A 220 -3.25 -6.22 11.87
CA ILE A 220 -3.55 -4.87 12.34
C ILE A 220 -3.96 -4.89 13.81
N LEU A 221 -4.80 -5.84 14.23
CA LEU A 221 -5.21 -5.98 15.63
C LEU A 221 -4.01 -6.34 16.52
N HIS A 222 -3.14 -7.25 16.07
CA HIS A 222 -1.92 -7.62 16.78
C HIS A 222 -0.94 -6.44 16.86
N TRP A 223 -0.77 -5.67 15.77
CA TRP A 223 0.06 -4.46 15.81
C TRP A 223 -0.47 -3.42 16.80
N ILE A 224 -1.78 -3.22 16.88
CA ILE A 224 -2.39 -2.35 17.89
C ILE A 224 -2.08 -2.85 19.31
N GLU A 225 -2.14 -4.16 19.54
CA GLU A 225 -1.85 -4.75 20.85
C GLU A 225 -0.42 -4.47 21.31
N VAL A 226 0.57 -4.68 20.44
CA VAL A 226 1.99 -4.56 20.79
C VAL A 226 2.55 -3.14 20.64
N ALA A 227 2.07 -2.36 19.71
CA ALA A 227 2.62 -1.04 19.40
C ALA A 227 1.67 0.13 19.67
N GLY A 228 0.36 -0.06 19.51
CA GLY A 228 -0.63 1.02 19.57
C GLY A 228 -1.10 1.42 20.97
N GLY A 229 -0.82 0.62 22.01
CA GLY A 229 -1.45 0.73 23.33
C GLY A 229 -1.16 2.01 24.13
N ASP A 230 -0.06 2.72 23.83
CA ASP A 230 0.31 3.97 24.53
C ASP A 230 -0.40 5.21 23.99
N MET A 231 -1.11 5.09 22.88
CA MET A 231 -1.81 6.23 22.29
C MET A 231 -2.94 6.72 23.20
N PRO A 232 -3.22 8.03 23.24
CA PRO A 232 -4.34 8.54 24.03
C PRO A 232 -5.67 7.89 23.60
N PRO A 233 -6.54 7.55 24.56
CA PRO A 233 -7.78 6.83 24.29
C PRO A 233 -8.65 7.50 23.22
N GLY A 234 -8.99 6.76 22.17
CA GLY A 234 -9.82 7.20 21.08
C GLY A 234 -9.06 7.86 19.91
N VAL A 235 -7.75 8.13 20.01
CA VAL A 235 -6.97 8.67 18.88
C VAL A 235 -6.89 7.64 17.74
N MET A 236 -6.70 6.37 18.09
CA MET A 236 -6.74 5.25 17.14
C MET A 236 -7.87 4.29 17.53
N ASN A 237 -8.63 3.85 16.55
CA ASN A 237 -9.70 2.87 16.72
C ASN A 237 -9.66 1.89 15.55
N VAL A 238 -9.91 0.61 15.81
CA VAL A 238 -9.98 -0.44 14.78
C VAL A 238 -11.30 -1.18 14.90
N ILE A 239 -12.01 -1.27 13.80
CA ILE A 239 -13.23 -2.07 13.65
C ILE A 239 -13.02 -3.09 12.53
N THR A 240 -13.28 -4.35 12.80
CA THR A 240 -13.30 -5.41 11.79
C THR A 240 -14.70 -5.57 11.20
N GLY A 241 -14.83 -6.22 10.08
CA GLY A 241 -16.12 -6.43 9.42
C GLY A 241 -16.05 -6.39 7.90
N TYR A 242 -17.15 -6.72 7.26
CA TYR A 242 -17.25 -6.76 5.81
C TYR A 242 -17.29 -5.35 5.19
N GLY A 243 -16.75 -5.23 3.96
CA GLY A 243 -16.73 -3.97 3.25
C GLY A 243 -18.11 -3.35 3.02
N GLN A 244 -19.14 -4.18 2.76
CA GLN A 244 -20.52 -3.74 2.49
C GLN A 244 -21.28 -3.30 3.76
N GLU A 245 -20.82 -3.72 4.93
CA GLU A 245 -21.41 -3.38 6.23
C GLU A 245 -20.57 -2.30 6.91
N ALA A 246 -19.55 -2.68 7.68
CA ALA A 246 -18.70 -1.74 8.42
C ALA A 246 -18.00 -0.71 7.50
N GLY A 247 -17.51 -1.14 6.30
CA GLY A 247 -16.87 -0.25 5.36
C GLY A 247 -17.80 0.86 4.85
N GLU A 248 -19.00 0.50 4.40
CA GLU A 248 -19.96 1.49 3.92
C GLU A 248 -20.53 2.37 5.04
N ALA A 249 -20.75 1.82 6.22
CA ALA A 249 -21.16 2.61 7.39
C ALA A 249 -20.12 3.69 7.69
N LEU A 250 -18.82 3.36 7.67
CA LEU A 250 -17.74 4.32 7.88
C LEU A 250 -17.71 5.39 6.77
N VAL A 251 -17.87 5.00 5.50
CA VAL A 251 -17.90 5.95 4.38
C VAL A 251 -19.08 6.91 4.47
N LYS A 252 -20.26 6.44 4.90
CA LYS A 252 -21.48 7.22 5.01
C LYS A 252 -21.57 8.09 6.27
N HIS A 253 -20.76 7.80 7.30
CA HIS A 253 -20.87 8.46 8.60
C HIS A 253 -20.64 9.98 8.51
N PRO A 254 -21.56 10.86 8.95
CA PRO A 254 -21.46 12.30 8.72
C PRO A 254 -20.25 12.96 9.40
N ASP A 255 -19.81 12.44 10.54
CA ASP A 255 -18.67 12.97 11.32
C ASP A 255 -17.29 12.43 10.86
N VAL A 256 -17.22 11.78 9.70
CA VAL A 256 -15.99 11.35 9.05
C VAL A 256 -15.78 12.18 7.78
N PRO A 257 -15.08 13.31 7.84
CA PRO A 257 -14.94 14.24 6.71
C PRO A 257 -14.01 13.75 5.59
N ILE A 258 -13.17 12.78 5.87
CA ILE A 258 -12.22 12.22 4.90
C ILE A 258 -12.18 10.70 4.96
N ILE A 259 -12.13 10.06 3.79
CA ILE A 259 -11.91 8.63 3.61
C ILE A 259 -10.62 8.42 2.83
N THR A 260 -9.73 7.61 3.37
CA THR A 260 -8.58 7.06 2.64
C THR A 260 -8.78 5.56 2.42
N PHE A 261 -8.58 5.12 1.20
CA PHE A 261 -8.85 3.74 0.76
C PHE A 261 -7.80 3.24 -0.22
N THR A 262 -7.34 2.02 -0.03
CA THR A 262 -6.58 1.27 -1.03
C THR A 262 -7.33 -0.01 -1.39
N GLY A 263 -7.45 -0.30 -2.70
CA GLY A 263 -8.10 -1.50 -3.18
C GLY A 263 -8.59 -1.41 -4.63
N SER A 264 -9.62 -2.18 -5.00
CA SER A 264 -10.07 -2.26 -6.40
C SER A 264 -10.71 -0.97 -6.92
N VAL A 265 -10.53 -0.69 -8.22
CA VAL A 265 -11.19 0.43 -8.94
C VAL A 265 -12.71 0.42 -8.73
N ARG A 266 -13.33 -0.77 -8.74
CA ARG A 266 -14.77 -0.91 -8.54
C ARG A 266 -15.20 -0.41 -7.15
N THR A 267 -14.47 -0.78 -6.12
CA THR A 267 -14.75 -0.35 -4.74
C THR A 267 -14.44 1.13 -4.55
N GLY A 268 -13.33 1.64 -5.10
CA GLY A 268 -12.99 3.07 -5.06
C GLY A 268 -14.08 3.95 -5.67
N LYS A 269 -14.62 3.55 -6.84
CA LYS A 269 -15.77 4.25 -7.45
C LYS A 269 -17.02 4.22 -6.57
N ARG A 270 -17.28 3.11 -5.85
CA ARG A 270 -18.40 3.04 -4.91
C ARG A 270 -18.20 3.97 -3.72
N ILE A 271 -16.99 3.97 -3.14
CA ILE A 271 -16.63 4.87 -2.03
C ILE A 271 -16.78 6.32 -2.45
N ALA A 272 -16.26 6.73 -3.60
CA ALA A 272 -16.37 8.10 -4.10
C ALA A 272 -17.83 8.54 -4.26
N ARG A 273 -18.72 7.66 -4.76
CA ARG A 273 -20.15 7.94 -4.87
C ARG A 273 -20.80 8.16 -3.50
N LEU A 274 -20.52 7.26 -2.53
CA LEU A 274 -21.09 7.36 -1.18
C LEU A 274 -20.55 8.57 -0.41
N ALA A 275 -19.27 8.89 -0.60
CA ALA A 275 -18.63 10.05 0.02
C ALA A 275 -19.19 11.38 -0.49
N SER A 276 -19.66 11.44 -1.74
CA SER A 276 -20.19 12.66 -2.36
C SER A 276 -21.46 13.18 -1.69
N ASP A 277 -22.27 12.31 -1.07
CA ASP A 277 -23.50 12.72 -0.35
C ASP A 277 -23.20 13.68 0.82
N ASN A 278 -22.00 13.61 1.39
CA ASN A 278 -21.55 14.48 2.48
C ASN A 278 -20.36 15.37 2.08
N LEU A 279 -20.05 15.51 0.78
CA LEU A 279 -18.91 16.28 0.24
C LEU A 279 -17.58 15.93 0.91
N LYS A 280 -17.37 14.66 1.25
CA LYS A 280 -16.15 14.21 1.90
C LYS A 280 -14.96 14.27 0.95
N LYS A 281 -13.79 14.58 1.49
CA LYS A 281 -12.53 14.33 0.80
C LYS A 281 -12.33 12.82 0.67
N VAL A 282 -11.79 12.39 -0.46
CA VAL A 282 -11.36 10.99 -0.67
C VAL A 282 -9.93 10.97 -1.18
N SER A 283 -9.10 10.09 -0.59
CA SER A 283 -7.80 9.69 -1.11
C SER A 283 -7.92 8.21 -1.47
N LEU A 284 -7.74 7.89 -2.75
CA LEU A 284 -8.01 6.55 -3.31
C LEU A 284 -6.78 6.04 -4.02
N GLU A 285 -6.18 4.97 -3.52
CA GLU A 285 -5.17 4.18 -4.18
C GLU A 285 -5.81 2.92 -4.74
N LEU A 286 -5.78 2.78 -6.06
CA LEU A 286 -6.55 1.76 -6.77
C LEU A 286 -5.63 0.87 -7.60
N GLY A 287 -6.21 -0.11 -8.28
CA GLY A 287 -5.46 -1.09 -9.04
C GLY A 287 -4.63 -0.52 -10.19
N GLY A 288 -3.64 -1.29 -10.60
CA GLY A 288 -2.76 -1.04 -11.73
C GLY A 288 -2.91 -2.08 -12.85
N LYS A 289 -2.18 -1.87 -13.94
CA LYS A 289 -1.90 -2.83 -15.00
C LYS A 289 -0.53 -2.46 -15.59
N ASP A 290 0.47 -2.54 -14.72
CA ASP A 290 1.72 -1.86 -14.93
C ASP A 290 2.57 -2.52 -16.02
N PRO A 291 3.03 -1.75 -17.01
CA PRO A 291 3.90 -2.27 -18.06
C PRO A 291 5.37 -2.25 -17.63
N VAL A 292 6.11 -3.24 -18.12
CA VAL A 292 7.55 -3.14 -18.27
C VAL A 292 7.91 -3.06 -19.75
N ILE A 293 8.81 -2.15 -20.10
CA ILE A 293 9.36 -1.99 -21.45
C ILE A 293 10.82 -2.47 -21.43
N VAL A 294 11.16 -3.41 -22.30
CA VAL A 294 12.52 -3.93 -22.43
C VAL A 294 13.08 -3.52 -23.79
N CYS A 295 14.00 -2.55 -23.77
CA CYS A 295 14.62 -2.03 -24.98
C CYS A 295 15.69 -2.97 -25.54
N ASP A 296 16.00 -2.83 -26.82
CA ASP A 296 16.98 -3.63 -27.56
C ASP A 296 18.42 -3.53 -27.01
N ASP A 297 18.73 -2.42 -26.33
CA ASP A 297 20.02 -2.15 -25.66
C ASP A 297 20.08 -2.63 -24.20
N ALA A 298 18.99 -3.17 -23.68
CA ALA A 298 18.91 -3.64 -22.30
C ALA A 298 19.81 -4.88 -22.06
N ASP A 299 20.24 -5.03 -20.81
CA ASP A 299 20.79 -6.31 -20.35
C ASP A 299 19.64 -7.30 -20.16
N VAL A 300 19.55 -8.26 -21.07
CA VAL A 300 18.42 -9.19 -21.14
C VAL A 300 18.29 -10.05 -19.86
N GLU A 301 19.41 -10.48 -19.28
CA GLU A 301 19.40 -11.32 -18.08
C GLU A 301 18.93 -10.51 -16.85
N VAL A 302 19.41 -9.27 -16.72
CA VAL A 302 18.99 -8.36 -15.66
C VAL A 302 17.50 -8.00 -15.82
N ALA A 303 17.06 -7.67 -17.04
CA ALA A 303 15.68 -7.34 -17.32
C ALA A 303 14.74 -8.52 -17.06
N ALA A 304 15.10 -9.74 -17.46
CA ALA A 304 14.32 -10.95 -17.23
C ALA A 304 14.18 -11.25 -15.71
N LYS A 305 15.29 -11.14 -14.97
CA LYS A 305 15.28 -11.33 -13.52
C LYS A 305 14.43 -10.29 -12.80
N GLY A 306 14.59 -9.01 -13.14
CA GLY A 306 13.78 -7.92 -12.57
C GLY A 306 12.30 -8.07 -12.92
N THR A 307 11.98 -8.47 -14.15
CA THR A 307 10.59 -8.72 -14.59
C THR A 307 9.97 -9.90 -13.84
N SER A 308 10.71 -11.00 -13.67
CA SER A 308 10.27 -12.18 -12.91
C SER A 308 9.96 -11.81 -11.46
N TRP A 309 10.88 -11.10 -10.80
CA TRP A 309 10.67 -10.63 -9.43
C TRP A 309 9.47 -9.68 -9.34
N GLY A 310 9.42 -8.63 -10.18
CA GLY A 310 8.36 -7.62 -10.13
C GLY A 310 6.97 -8.14 -10.50
N GLY A 311 6.88 -9.28 -11.20
CA GLY A 311 5.61 -9.91 -11.54
C GLY A 311 5.17 -11.04 -10.60
N PHE A 312 6.08 -11.57 -9.76
CA PHE A 312 5.78 -12.73 -8.91
C PHE A 312 5.93 -12.50 -7.41
N VAL A 313 6.59 -11.43 -6.97
CA VAL A 313 6.66 -11.04 -5.55
C VAL A 313 5.25 -11.00 -4.95
N ASN A 314 5.08 -11.48 -3.74
CA ASN A 314 3.77 -11.62 -3.07
C ASN A 314 2.72 -12.36 -3.93
N ALA A 315 3.13 -13.34 -4.75
CA ALA A 315 2.29 -14.05 -5.73
C ALA A 315 1.62 -13.11 -6.75
N GLY A 316 2.28 -12.01 -7.16
CA GLY A 316 1.73 -10.99 -8.05
C GLY A 316 0.61 -10.14 -7.44
N GLN A 317 0.39 -10.22 -6.13
CA GLN A 317 -0.66 -9.50 -5.42
C GLN A 317 -0.16 -8.13 -4.95
N VAL A 318 0.37 -7.35 -5.90
CA VAL A 318 0.95 -6.01 -5.72
C VAL A 318 0.26 -5.06 -6.69
N CYS A 319 -0.15 -3.87 -6.22
CA CYS A 319 -0.83 -2.90 -7.09
C CYS A 319 0.04 -2.42 -8.25
N THR A 320 1.37 -2.38 -8.06
CA THR A 320 2.40 -2.03 -9.05
C THR A 320 3.05 -3.26 -9.69
N SER A 321 2.50 -4.48 -9.51
CA SER A 321 3.04 -5.70 -10.12
C SER A 321 3.20 -5.53 -11.63
N ILE A 322 4.31 -6.07 -12.17
CA ILE A 322 4.49 -6.13 -13.63
C ILE A 322 3.44 -7.10 -14.20
N GLU A 323 2.43 -6.54 -14.84
CA GLU A 323 1.32 -7.28 -15.42
C GLU A 323 1.25 -7.23 -16.94
N ARG A 324 2.20 -6.52 -17.61
CA ARG A 324 2.36 -6.44 -19.08
C ARG A 324 3.83 -6.26 -19.41
N VAL A 325 4.33 -7.08 -20.33
CA VAL A 325 5.71 -6.95 -20.84
C VAL A 325 5.68 -6.53 -22.31
N TYR A 326 6.40 -5.47 -22.63
CA TYR A 326 6.63 -4.97 -23.99
C TYR A 326 8.12 -5.04 -24.28
N VAL A 327 8.52 -5.95 -25.16
CA VAL A 327 9.93 -6.21 -25.49
C VAL A 327 10.19 -5.96 -26.98
N TYR A 328 11.31 -5.30 -27.30
CA TYR A 328 11.68 -5.05 -28.70
C TYR A 328 11.87 -6.36 -29.47
N ASP A 329 11.35 -6.42 -30.71
CA ASP A 329 11.33 -7.61 -31.59
C ASP A 329 12.70 -8.27 -31.69
N ASP A 330 13.78 -7.49 -31.81
CA ASP A 330 15.15 -7.97 -32.01
C ASP A 330 15.67 -8.86 -30.87
N ILE A 331 15.15 -8.64 -29.64
CA ILE A 331 15.54 -9.38 -28.45
C ILE A 331 14.40 -10.21 -27.84
N ALA A 332 13.20 -10.16 -28.42
CA ALA A 332 11.99 -10.73 -27.82
C ALA A 332 12.11 -12.23 -27.51
N ASN A 333 12.64 -13.02 -28.44
CA ASN A 333 12.82 -14.46 -28.20
C ASN A 333 13.81 -14.72 -27.07
N ARG A 334 14.97 -14.06 -27.12
CA ARG A 334 16.02 -14.23 -26.08
C ARG A 334 15.53 -13.79 -24.70
N PHE A 335 14.81 -12.66 -24.62
CA PHE A 335 14.24 -12.18 -23.38
C PHE A 335 13.18 -13.14 -22.84
N THR A 336 12.27 -13.62 -23.68
CA THR A 336 11.20 -14.54 -23.28
C THR A 336 11.76 -15.86 -22.77
N GLU A 337 12.80 -16.41 -23.43
CA GLU A 337 13.51 -17.60 -22.98
C GLU A 337 14.17 -17.35 -21.61
N ALA A 338 14.87 -16.22 -21.44
CA ALA A 338 15.49 -15.86 -20.17
C ALA A 338 14.43 -15.68 -19.05
N LEU A 339 13.29 -15.04 -19.33
CA LEU A 339 12.20 -14.88 -18.36
C LEU A 339 11.62 -16.24 -17.93
N VAL A 340 11.43 -17.17 -18.87
CA VAL A 340 10.98 -18.52 -18.55
C VAL A 340 11.99 -19.26 -17.68
N GLU A 341 13.30 -19.12 -17.94
CA GLU A 341 14.36 -19.74 -17.13
C GLU A 341 14.41 -19.12 -15.72
N GLU A 342 14.23 -17.79 -15.58
CA GLU A 342 14.12 -17.17 -14.24
C GLU A 342 12.86 -17.63 -13.51
N THR A 343 11.73 -17.75 -14.21
CA THR A 343 10.47 -18.25 -13.63
C THR A 343 10.59 -19.68 -13.09
N LYS A 344 11.36 -20.55 -13.74
CA LYS A 344 11.63 -21.93 -13.27
C LYS A 344 12.36 -21.98 -11.94
N LYS A 345 13.11 -20.94 -11.59
CA LYS A 345 13.88 -20.86 -10.34
C LYS A 345 13.03 -20.48 -9.15
N VAL A 346 11.86 -19.88 -9.39
CA VAL A 346 10.93 -19.42 -8.35
C VAL A 346 10.42 -20.59 -7.53
N LYS A 347 10.64 -20.54 -6.23
CA LYS A 347 10.26 -21.59 -5.28
C LYS A 347 8.93 -21.27 -4.63
N LEU A 348 7.90 -21.99 -5.03
CA LEU A 348 6.62 -22.02 -4.31
C LEU A 348 6.78 -22.83 -3.03
N GLY A 349 6.25 -22.31 -1.89
CA GLY A 349 6.41 -23.03 -0.64
C GLY A 349 5.61 -22.51 0.54
N ASP A 350 5.85 -23.17 1.68
CA ASP A 350 5.39 -22.71 2.99
C ASP A 350 5.90 -21.29 3.25
N PRO A 351 5.02 -20.31 3.54
CA PRO A 351 5.42 -18.94 3.83
C PRO A 351 6.43 -18.80 4.98
N MET A 352 6.42 -19.76 5.92
CA MET A 352 7.36 -19.76 7.05
C MET A 352 8.75 -20.34 6.72
N ASN A 353 8.91 -20.92 5.54
CA ASN A 353 10.22 -21.44 5.11
C ASN A 353 11.02 -20.32 4.44
N ASN A 354 12.20 -20.04 4.94
CA ASN A 354 13.11 -19.01 4.41
C ASN A 354 13.53 -19.19 2.95
N ASP A 355 13.42 -20.43 2.42
CA ASP A 355 13.73 -20.74 1.02
C ASP A 355 12.54 -20.52 0.07
N THR A 356 11.40 -20.09 0.59
CA THR A 356 10.21 -19.80 -0.21
C THR A 356 10.31 -18.41 -0.83
N ASP A 357 10.22 -18.35 -2.16
CA ASP A 357 10.17 -17.10 -2.91
C ASP A 357 8.71 -16.61 -3.05
N VAL A 358 7.75 -17.53 -3.24
CA VAL A 358 6.34 -17.21 -3.46
C VAL A 358 5.45 -18.13 -2.63
N GLY A 359 4.59 -17.55 -1.83
CA GLY A 359 3.58 -18.24 -1.03
C GLY A 359 2.29 -18.56 -1.81
N PRO A 360 1.22 -19.01 -1.13
CA PRO A 360 -0.10 -19.17 -1.74
C PRO A 360 -0.74 -17.81 -2.07
N MET A 361 -1.76 -17.82 -2.91
CA MET A 361 -2.72 -16.72 -3.06
C MET A 361 -3.42 -16.49 -1.71
N SER A 362 -3.72 -15.24 -1.38
CA SER A 362 -4.25 -14.85 -0.06
C SER A 362 -5.60 -15.46 0.31
N SER A 363 -6.36 -15.94 -0.65
CA SER A 363 -7.68 -16.52 -0.40
C SER A 363 -8.16 -17.40 -1.56
N LYS A 364 -9.15 -18.23 -1.29
CA LYS A 364 -9.84 -19.03 -2.30
C LYS A 364 -10.44 -18.17 -3.42
N ILE A 365 -10.92 -16.97 -3.08
CA ILE A 365 -11.48 -16.03 -4.06
C ILE A 365 -10.39 -15.58 -5.03
N GLN A 366 -9.21 -15.22 -4.55
CA GLN A 366 -8.10 -14.80 -5.40
C GLN A 366 -7.58 -15.94 -6.27
N LEU A 367 -7.43 -17.13 -5.73
CA LEU A 367 -7.09 -18.33 -6.51
C LEU A 367 -8.11 -18.57 -7.64
N THR A 368 -9.41 -18.51 -7.33
CA THR A 368 -10.49 -18.70 -8.31
C THR A 368 -10.45 -17.63 -9.41
N ASN A 369 -10.23 -16.37 -9.04
CA ASN A 369 -10.09 -15.27 -9.99
C ASN A 369 -8.88 -15.50 -10.92
N THR A 370 -7.75 -15.93 -10.37
CA THR A 370 -6.54 -16.26 -11.14
C THR A 370 -6.81 -17.38 -12.16
N ILE A 371 -7.43 -18.49 -11.72
CA ILE A 371 -7.79 -19.60 -12.60
C ILE A 371 -8.67 -19.11 -13.75
N ASN A 372 -9.73 -18.35 -13.44
CA ASN A 372 -10.67 -17.87 -14.44
C ASN A 372 -10.00 -16.96 -15.49
N LYS A 373 -9.10 -16.05 -15.06
CA LYS A 373 -8.37 -15.14 -15.97
C LYS A 373 -7.39 -15.90 -16.87
N VAL A 374 -6.66 -16.85 -16.32
CA VAL A 374 -5.73 -17.69 -17.09
C VAL A 374 -6.47 -18.58 -18.08
N ASP A 375 -7.58 -19.17 -17.68
CA ASP A 375 -8.39 -19.99 -18.59
C ASP A 375 -9.07 -19.18 -19.68
N LEU A 376 -9.45 -17.92 -19.40
CA LEU A 376 -9.95 -17.01 -20.40
C LEU A 376 -8.83 -16.64 -21.40
N ALA A 377 -7.64 -16.28 -20.94
CA ALA A 377 -6.50 -15.97 -21.80
C ALA A 377 -6.16 -17.14 -22.75
N LYS A 378 -6.17 -18.39 -22.24
CA LYS A 378 -6.00 -19.60 -23.07
C LYS A 378 -7.10 -19.73 -24.15
N LYS A 379 -8.36 -19.45 -23.78
CA LYS A 379 -9.50 -19.49 -24.72
C LYS A 379 -9.40 -18.38 -25.77
N GLU A 380 -8.86 -17.23 -25.42
CA GLU A 380 -8.61 -16.10 -26.33
C GLU A 380 -7.42 -16.36 -27.25
N GLY A 381 -6.63 -17.43 -27.03
CA GLY A 381 -5.54 -17.86 -27.90
C GLY A 381 -4.14 -17.58 -27.34
N ALA A 382 -4.00 -17.09 -26.12
CA ALA A 382 -2.69 -16.93 -25.48
C ALA A 382 -2.02 -18.30 -25.27
N ARG A 383 -0.71 -18.38 -25.55
CA ARG A 383 0.09 -19.59 -25.34
C ARG A 383 0.79 -19.52 -23.98
N VAL A 384 0.57 -20.55 -23.16
CA VAL A 384 1.31 -20.72 -21.90
C VAL A 384 2.71 -21.24 -22.20
N LEU A 385 3.72 -20.54 -21.72
CA LEU A 385 5.13 -20.95 -21.82
C LEU A 385 5.59 -21.73 -20.60
N ILE A 386 5.08 -21.34 -19.42
CA ILE A 386 5.33 -22.01 -18.13
C ILE A 386 4.16 -21.73 -17.17
N GLY A 387 3.89 -22.63 -16.24
CA GLY A 387 2.83 -22.50 -15.25
C GLY A 387 1.43 -22.69 -15.82
N GLY A 388 0.53 -21.74 -15.59
CA GLY A 388 -0.83 -21.73 -16.15
C GLY A 388 -1.81 -22.69 -15.48
N LYS A 389 -1.53 -23.11 -14.25
CA LYS A 389 -2.35 -24.04 -13.48
C LYS A 389 -2.15 -23.88 -11.98
N ARG A 390 -3.08 -24.41 -11.18
CA ARG A 390 -2.85 -24.66 -9.75
C ARG A 390 -1.65 -25.60 -9.59
N SER A 391 -0.83 -25.39 -8.57
CA SER A 391 0.32 -26.27 -8.35
C SER A 391 -0.11 -27.66 -7.90
N ASP A 392 0.41 -28.68 -8.58
CA ASP A 392 0.18 -30.10 -8.24
C ASP A 392 1.08 -30.55 -7.07
N LYS A 393 2.02 -29.70 -6.65
CA LYS A 393 2.99 -30.00 -5.56
C LYS A 393 2.31 -30.02 -4.19
N TYR A 394 1.22 -29.27 -4.04
CA TYR A 394 0.53 -29.10 -2.76
C TYR A 394 -0.91 -29.61 -2.85
N GLU A 395 -1.27 -30.55 -1.97
CA GLU A 395 -2.63 -31.06 -1.86
C GLU A 395 -3.59 -30.00 -1.30
N LYS A 396 -3.08 -29.16 -0.38
CA LYS A 396 -3.79 -28.06 0.24
C LYS A 396 -3.06 -26.73 -0.02
N GLY A 397 -3.74 -25.62 0.30
CA GLY A 397 -3.26 -24.27 0.10
C GLY A 397 -3.61 -23.72 -1.28
N TYR A 398 -3.72 -22.40 -1.36
CA TYR A 398 -4.19 -21.70 -2.55
C TYR A 398 -3.05 -21.40 -3.54
N PHE A 399 -2.21 -22.40 -3.83
CA PHE A 399 -1.04 -22.26 -4.69
C PHE A 399 -1.39 -22.20 -6.17
N TYR A 400 -0.82 -21.20 -6.84
CA TYR A 400 -0.86 -21.07 -8.29
C TYR A 400 0.56 -20.91 -8.84
N GLU A 401 0.88 -21.60 -9.94
CA GLU A 401 2.22 -21.58 -10.51
C GLU A 401 2.50 -20.25 -11.18
N PRO A 402 3.68 -19.62 -10.95
CA PRO A 402 4.15 -18.47 -11.72
C PRO A 402 4.02 -18.75 -13.21
N THR A 403 3.36 -17.85 -13.93
CA THR A 403 2.87 -18.10 -15.29
C THR A 403 3.38 -17.05 -16.25
N VAL A 404 3.93 -17.48 -17.37
CA VAL A 404 4.33 -16.61 -18.49
C VAL A 404 3.53 -16.99 -19.73
N PHE A 405 2.96 -15.98 -20.36
CA PHE A 405 2.25 -16.11 -21.65
C PHE A 405 2.99 -15.40 -22.77
N ASP A 406 2.89 -15.95 -23.99
CA ASP A 406 3.09 -15.23 -25.23
C ASP A 406 1.87 -15.37 -26.15
N GLN A 407 1.98 -14.88 -27.41
CA GLN A 407 0.88 -14.84 -28.37
C GLN A 407 -0.36 -14.10 -27.85
N VAL A 408 -0.16 -13.16 -26.93
CA VAL A 408 -1.23 -12.31 -26.42
C VAL A 408 -1.45 -11.11 -27.34
N THR A 409 -2.70 -10.69 -27.50
CA THR A 409 -3.08 -9.53 -28.30
C THR A 409 -3.61 -8.40 -27.43
N PRO A 410 -3.53 -7.12 -27.87
CA PRO A 410 -3.93 -5.97 -27.06
C PRO A 410 -5.39 -5.99 -26.56
N GLY A 411 -6.28 -6.75 -27.20
CA GLY A 411 -7.70 -6.85 -26.83
C GLY A 411 -8.02 -7.89 -25.76
N MET A 412 -7.09 -8.78 -25.44
CA MET A 412 -7.31 -9.84 -24.45
C MET A 412 -7.49 -9.26 -23.04
N GLU A 413 -8.37 -9.89 -22.24
CA GLU A 413 -8.63 -9.44 -20.87
C GLU A 413 -7.35 -9.46 -20.01
N ILE A 414 -6.48 -10.46 -20.19
CA ILE A 414 -5.20 -10.58 -19.50
C ILE A 414 -4.24 -9.42 -19.78
N VAL A 415 -4.47 -8.60 -20.80
CA VAL A 415 -3.68 -7.42 -21.14
C VAL A 415 -4.36 -6.13 -20.68
N THR A 416 -5.69 -6.09 -20.61
CA THR A 416 -6.46 -4.86 -20.39
C THR A 416 -6.95 -4.70 -18.96
N GLU A 417 -7.17 -5.81 -18.22
CA GLU A 417 -7.68 -5.80 -16.85
C GLU A 417 -6.63 -6.30 -15.85
N GLU A 418 -6.61 -5.67 -14.68
CA GLU A 418 -5.73 -6.06 -13.58
C GLU A 418 -5.89 -7.55 -13.24
N SER A 419 -4.78 -8.28 -13.16
CA SER A 419 -4.78 -9.71 -12.83
C SER A 419 -4.67 -9.96 -11.34
N PHE A 420 -3.82 -9.19 -10.66
CA PHE A 420 -3.50 -9.31 -9.24
C PHE A 420 -3.10 -10.74 -8.87
N SER A 421 -2.25 -11.33 -9.71
CA SER A 421 -1.89 -12.75 -9.69
C SER A 421 -0.52 -12.98 -10.34
N PRO A 422 0.15 -14.13 -10.10
CA PRO A 422 1.48 -14.39 -10.62
C PRO A 422 1.46 -14.74 -12.12
N VAL A 423 1.06 -13.77 -12.96
CA VAL A 423 0.84 -13.98 -14.41
C VAL A 423 1.41 -12.84 -15.23
N ILE A 424 2.33 -13.14 -16.13
CA ILE A 424 3.03 -12.20 -16.98
C ILE A 424 2.76 -12.49 -18.47
N PRO A 425 1.97 -11.67 -19.18
CA PRO A 425 1.85 -11.70 -20.63
C PRO A 425 2.98 -10.92 -21.29
N VAL A 426 3.60 -11.48 -22.34
CA VAL A 426 4.70 -10.90 -23.11
C VAL A 426 4.23 -10.56 -24.52
N GLN A 427 4.50 -9.34 -24.96
CA GLN A 427 4.21 -8.84 -26.29
C GLN A 427 5.47 -8.19 -26.89
N SER A 428 5.74 -8.43 -28.18
CA SER A 428 6.82 -7.74 -28.85
C SER A 428 6.37 -6.39 -29.42
N ILE A 429 7.32 -5.46 -29.54
CA ILE A 429 7.16 -4.10 -30.07
C ILE A 429 8.29 -3.76 -31.03
N ARG A 430 8.05 -2.78 -31.93
CA ARG A 430 9.00 -2.36 -32.94
C ARG A 430 9.63 -0.99 -32.67
N SER A 431 9.01 -0.19 -31.81
CA SER A 431 9.47 1.17 -31.55
C SER A 431 9.04 1.64 -30.16
N MET A 432 9.67 2.71 -29.68
CA MET A 432 9.27 3.38 -28.43
C MET A 432 7.87 4.00 -28.55
N ASP A 433 7.50 4.53 -29.72
CA ASP A 433 6.15 5.10 -29.93
C ASP A 433 5.07 4.03 -29.77
N GLU A 434 5.31 2.81 -30.29
CA GLU A 434 4.41 1.67 -30.08
C GLU A 434 4.34 1.27 -28.60
N ALA A 435 5.49 1.19 -27.91
CA ALA A 435 5.54 0.92 -26.47
C ALA A 435 4.73 1.94 -25.66
N ILE A 436 4.91 3.23 -25.93
CA ILE A 436 4.18 4.32 -25.27
C ILE A 436 2.68 4.21 -25.53
N GLN A 437 2.29 3.96 -26.80
CA GLN A 437 0.89 3.78 -27.16
C GLN A 437 0.26 2.60 -26.42
N MET A 438 0.94 1.45 -26.38
CA MET A 438 0.46 0.24 -25.71
C MET A 438 0.45 0.41 -24.19
N ALA A 439 1.46 1.04 -23.59
CA ALA A 439 1.50 1.34 -22.16
C ALA A 439 0.30 2.20 -21.74
N ASN A 440 -0.06 3.19 -22.57
CA ASN A 440 -1.17 4.11 -22.31
C ASN A 440 -2.56 3.56 -22.65
N SER A 441 -2.66 2.39 -23.29
CA SER A 441 -3.93 1.88 -23.87
C SER A 441 -4.98 1.43 -22.85
N THR A 442 -4.61 1.27 -21.57
CA THR A 442 -5.54 0.84 -20.51
C THR A 442 -6.11 2.02 -19.73
N LYS A 443 -7.14 1.76 -18.95
CA LYS A 443 -7.72 2.72 -17.98
C LYS A 443 -6.83 3.00 -16.77
N TYR A 444 -5.78 2.20 -16.57
CA TYR A 444 -4.85 2.28 -15.46
C TYR A 444 -3.67 3.21 -15.75
N GLY A 445 -2.96 3.59 -14.70
CA GLY A 445 -1.78 4.44 -14.77
C GLY A 445 -1.11 4.55 -13.40
N LEU A 446 -0.82 3.40 -12.74
CA LEU A 446 -0.19 3.39 -11.44
C LEU A 446 1.33 3.44 -11.58
N GLY A 447 1.95 2.45 -12.17
CA GLY A 447 3.38 2.39 -12.39
C GLY A 447 3.77 2.03 -13.82
N CYS A 448 5.05 2.17 -14.13
CA CYS A 448 5.70 1.71 -15.35
C CYS A 448 7.19 1.48 -15.06
N THR A 449 7.77 0.44 -15.66
CA THR A 449 9.21 0.19 -15.60
C THR A 449 9.79 0.14 -17.02
N ILE A 450 11.01 0.65 -17.19
CA ILE A 450 11.78 0.50 -18.44
C ILE A 450 13.18 -0.04 -18.15
N PHE A 451 13.65 -0.97 -18.96
CA PHE A 451 15.03 -1.44 -18.99
C PHE A 451 15.72 -0.95 -20.27
N THR A 452 16.72 -0.09 -20.11
CA THR A 452 17.53 0.49 -21.19
C THR A 452 18.83 1.05 -20.64
N ARG A 453 19.86 1.15 -21.48
CA ARG A 453 21.10 1.89 -21.19
C ARG A 453 21.08 3.31 -21.73
N ASP A 454 20.07 3.66 -22.49
CA ASP A 454 19.88 4.96 -23.12
C ASP A 454 18.97 5.83 -22.24
N ILE A 455 19.55 6.82 -21.54
CA ILE A 455 18.83 7.72 -20.64
C ILE A 455 17.83 8.62 -21.40
N GLU A 456 18.13 9.02 -22.64
CA GLU A 456 17.25 9.86 -23.45
C GLU A 456 15.97 9.07 -23.80
N ARG A 457 16.12 7.80 -24.15
CA ARG A 457 15.02 6.88 -24.39
C ARG A 457 14.17 6.65 -23.15
N ALA A 458 14.82 6.48 -21.99
CA ALA A 458 14.13 6.32 -20.70
C ALA A 458 13.31 7.56 -20.32
N LEU A 459 13.88 8.76 -20.45
CA LEU A 459 13.18 10.01 -20.14
C LEU A 459 12.06 10.31 -21.14
N THR A 460 12.26 9.99 -22.42
CA THR A 460 11.19 10.11 -23.44
C THR A 460 9.98 9.23 -23.08
N ALA A 461 10.23 8.01 -22.62
CA ALA A 461 9.16 7.13 -22.14
C ALA A 461 8.47 7.71 -20.90
N ALA A 462 9.23 8.19 -19.92
CA ALA A 462 8.72 8.78 -18.68
C ALA A 462 7.82 10.01 -18.94
N ASP A 463 8.21 10.88 -19.88
CA ASP A 463 7.44 12.08 -20.23
C ASP A 463 6.11 11.76 -20.93
N ASN A 464 6.03 10.64 -21.64
CA ASN A 464 4.90 10.32 -22.50
C ASN A 464 3.97 9.21 -21.95
N ILE A 465 4.41 8.42 -20.96
CA ILE A 465 3.58 7.38 -20.33
C ILE A 465 2.85 7.95 -19.13
N LYS A 466 1.54 7.69 -19.05
CA LYS A 466 0.67 8.14 -17.97
C LYS A 466 0.72 7.14 -16.82
N ALA A 467 1.78 7.23 -16.00
CA ALA A 467 2.00 6.46 -14.78
C ALA A 467 2.36 7.40 -13.63
N GLY A 468 1.88 7.10 -12.42
CA GLY A 468 2.19 7.89 -11.23
C GLY A 468 3.62 7.68 -10.75
N THR A 469 4.13 6.45 -10.90
CA THR A 469 5.53 6.09 -10.62
C THR A 469 6.18 5.55 -11.90
N PHE A 470 7.37 6.01 -12.21
CA PHE A 470 8.14 5.55 -13.37
C PHE A 470 9.54 5.10 -12.92
N CYS A 471 9.84 3.82 -13.11
CA CYS A 471 11.08 3.19 -12.69
C CYS A 471 12.01 2.94 -13.88
N ILE A 472 13.30 3.21 -13.73
CA ILE A 472 14.31 2.95 -14.76
C ILE A 472 15.30 1.89 -14.21
N ASN A 473 15.36 0.74 -14.90
CA ASN A 473 16.28 -0.37 -14.61
C ASN A 473 16.10 -1.06 -13.22
N ASN A 474 15.06 -0.71 -12.48
CA ASN A 474 14.76 -1.36 -11.20
C ASN A 474 13.24 -1.27 -10.93
N PRO A 475 12.48 -2.38 -11.01
CA PRO A 475 11.03 -2.35 -10.85
C PRO A 475 10.61 -2.18 -9.39
N LEU A 476 9.38 -1.71 -9.18
CA LEU A 476 8.69 -1.61 -7.88
C LEU A 476 9.44 -0.78 -6.82
N MET A 477 10.29 0.16 -7.25
CA MET A 477 11.01 1.02 -6.31
C MET A 477 10.12 2.16 -5.84
N GLU A 478 10.02 2.27 -4.54
CA GLU A 478 9.31 3.33 -3.83
C GLU A 478 10.30 4.18 -3.03
N ASN A 479 9.93 5.42 -2.78
CA ASN A 479 10.68 6.32 -1.93
C ASN A 479 9.69 7.08 -1.06
N ILE A 480 9.80 6.91 0.24
CA ILE A 480 8.90 7.54 1.22
C ILE A 480 8.84 9.07 1.09
N ALA A 481 9.90 9.70 0.58
CA ALA A 481 9.98 11.15 0.39
C ALA A 481 9.45 11.63 -0.97
N ALA A 482 9.02 10.71 -1.86
CA ALA A 482 8.46 11.02 -3.16
C ALA A 482 6.98 10.60 -3.23
N PRO A 483 6.10 11.37 -3.92
CA PRO A 483 4.69 11.02 -3.98
C PRO A 483 4.45 9.70 -4.69
N PHE A 484 3.61 8.85 -4.09
CA PHE A 484 3.10 7.62 -4.68
C PHE A 484 1.61 7.76 -4.99
N GLY A 485 1.17 7.25 -6.13
CA GLY A 485 -0.25 7.23 -6.47
C GLY A 485 -0.54 7.21 -7.95
N GLY A 486 -1.73 6.73 -8.29
CA GLY A 486 -2.11 6.49 -9.68
C GLY A 486 -2.58 7.71 -10.46
N MET A 487 -2.37 7.66 -11.76
CA MET A 487 -3.05 8.48 -12.76
C MET A 487 -4.27 7.75 -13.31
N LYS A 488 -5.11 8.44 -14.08
CA LYS A 488 -6.32 7.90 -14.72
C LYS A 488 -7.27 7.26 -13.68
N GLN A 489 -7.60 5.94 -13.83
CA GLN A 489 -8.48 5.24 -12.90
C GLN A 489 -7.71 4.49 -11.79
N SER A 490 -6.41 4.68 -11.71
CA SER A 490 -5.59 4.06 -10.65
C SER A 490 -5.57 4.85 -9.35
N GLY A 491 -6.14 6.05 -9.28
CA GLY A 491 -6.25 6.75 -8.00
C GLY A 491 -6.70 8.20 -8.07
N ILE A 492 -6.92 8.75 -6.88
CA ILE A 492 -7.19 10.18 -6.59
C ILE A 492 -6.40 10.51 -5.33
N GLY A 493 -5.59 11.57 -5.36
CA GLY A 493 -4.68 11.91 -4.27
C GLY A 493 -3.31 11.26 -4.42
N ARG A 494 -2.49 11.43 -3.37
CA ARG A 494 -1.15 10.84 -3.30
C ARG A 494 -0.87 10.35 -1.88
N GLU A 495 -0.17 9.26 -1.80
CA GLU A 495 0.48 8.76 -0.59
C GLU A 495 1.98 9.02 -0.72
N HIS A 496 2.75 8.90 0.35
CA HIS A 496 4.16 9.29 0.43
C HIS A 496 4.43 10.79 0.19
N GLY A 497 5.67 11.19 0.42
CA GLY A 497 6.11 12.57 0.28
C GLY A 497 5.38 13.55 1.19
N ILE A 498 5.58 14.82 0.91
CA ILE A 498 4.84 15.90 1.56
C ILE A 498 3.36 15.92 1.12
N GLU A 499 3.09 15.40 -0.06
CA GLU A 499 1.77 15.32 -0.66
C GLU A 499 0.80 14.54 0.23
N ALA A 500 1.27 13.46 0.88
CA ALA A 500 0.44 12.73 1.82
C ALA A 500 0.05 13.54 3.06
N LEU A 501 0.90 14.45 3.56
CA LEU A 501 0.47 15.37 4.62
C LEU A 501 -0.66 16.30 4.17
N GLU A 502 -0.60 16.75 2.90
CA GLU A 502 -1.61 17.64 2.32
C GLU A 502 -2.96 16.94 2.08
N GLU A 503 -2.95 15.61 1.98
CA GLU A 503 -4.18 14.84 1.93
C GLU A 503 -4.98 14.91 3.24
N PHE A 504 -4.33 15.00 4.39
CA PHE A 504 -4.95 14.91 5.72
C PHE A 504 -5.16 16.26 6.41
N ARG A 505 -5.03 17.38 5.70
CA ARG A 505 -5.21 18.74 6.25
C ARG A 505 -5.81 19.71 5.23
N GLU A 506 -6.46 20.76 5.74
CA GLU A 506 -7.05 21.82 4.93
C GLU A 506 -6.31 23.15 5.14
N ALA A 507 -6.22 23.94 4.06
CA ALA A 507 -5.62 25.25 4.11
C ALA A 507 -6.65 26.29 4.60
N LYS A 508 -6.28 27.04 5.65
CA LYS A 508 -7.04 28.19 6.15
C LYS A 508 -6.26 29.47 5.89
N HIS A 509 -6.87 30.42 5.18
CA HIS A 509 -6.32 31.76 5.04
C HIS A 509 -6.74 32.64 6.23
N ILE A 510 -5.77 33.28 6.88
CA ILE A 510 -5.97 34.25 7.94
C ILE A 510 -5.46 35.59 7.44
N TYR A 511 -6.36 36.54 7.30
CA TYR A 511 -6.04 37.92 6.95
C TYR A 511 -6.03 38.77 8.22
N ILE A 512 -4.94 39.50 8.45
CA ILE A 512 -4.78 40.40 9.58
C ILE A 512 -4.63 41.81 9.03
N ASP A 513 -5.52 42.71 9.41
CA ASP A 513 -5.43 44.14 9.15
C ASP A 513 -4.91 44.85 10.41
N TYR A 514 -3.78 45.56 10.30
CA TYR A 514 -3.20 46.33 11.42
C TYR A 514 -3.84 47.72 11.59
N ASP A 515 -4.59 48.17 10.56
CA ASP A 515 -5.25 49.46 10.60
C ASP A 515 -6.73 49.29 11.02
N HIS A 516 -7.00 49.49 12.29
CA HIS A 516 -8.31 49.37 12.92
C HIS A 516 -9.29 50.52 12.54
N LYS A 517 -9.18 51.08 11.33
CA LYS A 517 -10.04 52.17 10.86
C LYS A 517 -11.13 51.68 9.93
N ASN A 518 -12.19 52.50 9.80
CA ASN A 518 -13.19 52.33 8.78
C ASN A 518 -12.55 52.27 7.40
N LYS A 519 -13.04 51.41 6.54
CA LYS A 519 -12.56 51.29 5.15
C LYS A 519 -13.54 52.02 4.23
N ASN A 520 -13.03 52.76 3.25
CA ASN A 520 -13.85 53.60 2.34
C ASN A 520 -14.87 52.81 1.52
N TRP A 521 -14.69 51.49 1.37
CA TRP A 521 -15.61 50.60 0.65
C TRP A 521 -16.70 49.98 1.54
N TRP A 522 -16.70 50.22 2.87
CA TRP A 522 -17.75 49.71 3.76
C TRP A 522 -19.05 50.52 3.60
N PHE A 523 -20.21 49.82 3.71
CA PHE A 523 -21.50 50.51 3.67
C PHE A 523 -21.59 51.57 4.77
N GLY A 524 -22.09 52.73 4.43
CA GLY A 524 -22.23 53.87 5.33
C GLY A 524 -21.05 54.86 5.28
N ASN A 525 -19.89 54.49 4.71
CA ASN A 525 -18.76 55.40 4.47
C ASN A 525 -18.84 55.95 3.03
N LYS A 526 -19.85 56.75 2.74
CA LYS A 526 -19.88 57.60 1.53
C LYS A 526 -19.11 58.85 1.88
N GLY A 527 -17.81 58.85 1.53
CA GLY A 527 -16.83 59.91 1.57
C GLY A 527 -17.16 61.20 2.31
N ASP A 528 -16.35 61.52 3.28
CA ASP A 528 -15.97 62.91 3.57
C ASP A 528 -14.78 63.25 2.68
#